data_9c97eb4ca775a0bdd2e97b16ba1bb016
#
_entry.id   9c97eb4ca775a0bdd2e97b16ba1bb016
#
_cell.length_a   1.000
_cell.length_b   1.000
_cell.length_c   1.000
_cell.angle_alpha   90.00
_cell.angle_beta   90.00
_cell.angle_gamma   90.00
#
_symmetry.space_group_name_H-M   'P 1'
#
loop_
_entity.id
_entity.type
_entity.pdbx_description
1 polymer ?
#
loop_
_entity_poly.entity_id
_entity_poly.type
_entity_poly.pdbx_seq_one_letter_code
_entity_poly.pdbx_strand_id
1 'polypeptide(L)'
;MIREARLDEAEALAELQRDASVAAFAHIFPPERYPYPLDEVLARWAEAVENPNLTVLVAEVAGTPGGVAGCRAEWLDGLYVRPEHWGHGLGRKLHDEVLDRLRVKGSPRCHLWVLEDNERARRFYEGLGWRENGDTRVVPFPPNPIDVGYTIELETTLATP
;
A
#
# COMPACT_ATOMS: atom_id res chain seq x y z
N MET A 1 -5.07 -1.08 -16.36
CA MET A 1 -4.38 -2.38 -16.40
C MET A 1 -3.44 -2.48 -15.20
N ILE A 2 -3.41 -3.64 -14.54
CA ILE A 2 -2.49 -3.90 -13.42
C ILE A 2 -1.39 -4.82 -13.90
N ARG A 3 -0.15 -4.46 -13.61
CA ARG A 3 1.06 -5.20 -13.98
C ARG A 3 2.13 -5.08 -12.90
N GLU A 4 3.14 -5.92 -13.00
CA GLU A 4 4.30 -5.75 -12.14
C GLU A 4 5.10 -4.50 -12.54
N ALA A 5 5.73 -3.87 -11.54
CA ALA A 5 6.58 -2.71 -11.78
C ALA A 5 7.83 -3.09 -12.57
N ARG A 6 8.33 -2.14 -13.37
CA ARG A 6 9.59 -2.28 -14.10
C ARG A 6 10.74 -1.77 -13.24
N LEU A 7 11.94 -2.26 -13.52
CA LEU A 7 13.14 -1.86 -12.77
C LEU A 7 13.44 -0.36 -12.87
N ASP A 8 13.05 0.30 -13.95
CA ASP A 8 13.29 1.72 -14.19
C ASP A 8 12.19 2.64 -13.66
N GLU A 9 11.22 2.11 -12.92
CA GLU A 9 10.07 2.89 -12.45
C GLU A 9 10.20 3.44 -11.02
N ALA A 10 11.28 3.17 -10.32
CA ALA A 10 11.42 3.56 -8.91
C ALA A 10 11.17 5.06 -8.66
N GLU A 11 11.65 5.93 -9.54
CA GLU A 11 11.44 7.38 -9.43
C GLU A 11 9.96 7.75 -9.57
N ALA A 12 9.30 7.19 -10.57
CA ALA A 12 7.87 7.43 -10.78
C ALA A 12 7.03 6.94 -9.60
N LEU A 13 7.39 5.79 -9.01
CA LEU A 13 6.71 5.25 -7.84
C LEU A 13 6.94 6.08 -6.58
N ALA A 14 8.14 6.62 -6.40
CA ALA A 14 8.46 7.52 -5.30
C ALA A 14 7.65 8.82 -5.38
N GLU A 15 7.53 9.40 -6.57
CA GLU A 15 6.72 10.59 -6.81
C GLU A 15 5.23 10.31 -6.59
N LEU A 16 4.75 9.15 -7.05
CA LEU A 16 3.37 8.73 -6.84
C LEU A 16 3.06 8.62 -5.34
N GLN A 17 3.93 7.95 -4.58
CA GLN A 17 3.75 7.82 -3.14
C GLN A 17 3.80 9.18 -2.45
N ARG A 18 4.72 10.07 -2.85
CA ARG A 18 4.77 11.43 -2.31
C ARG A 18 3.44 12.16 -2.51
N ASP A 19 2.94 12.19 -3.75
CA ASP A 19 1.71 12.92 -4.07
C ASP A 19 0.52 12.37 -3.28
N ALA A 20 0.41 11.05 -3.21
CA ALA A 20 -0.64 10.40 -2.43
C ALA A 20 -0.51 10.66 -0.92
N SER A 21 0.71 10.54 -0.39
CA SER A 21 0.97 10.69 1.05
C SER A 21 0.81 12.12 1.52
N VAL A 22 1.31 13.09 0.78
CA VAL A 22 1.16 14.51 1.13
C VAL A 22 -0.33 14.89 1.15
N ALA A 23 -1.10 14.44 0.18
CA ALA A 23 -2.54 14.70 0.13
C ALA A 23 -3.30 14.00 1.27
N ALA A 24 -2.94 12.75 1.57
CA ALA A 24 -3.65 11.95 2.58
C ALA A 24 -3.24 12.27 4.02
N PHE A 25 -1.99 12.68 4.26
CA PHE A 25 -1.41 12.80 5.60
C PHE A 25 -1.09 14.23 6.03
N ALA A 26 -1.56 15.24 5.30
CA ALA A 26 -1.28 16.65 5.64
C ALA A 26 -1.72 17.02 7.06
N HIS A 27 -2.76 16.40 7.58
CA HIS A 27 -3.26 16.61 8.95
C HIS A 27 -2.41 15.88 10.01
N ILE A 28 -1.59 14.91 9.63
CA ILE A 28 -0.70 14.15 10.53
C ILE A 28 0.74 14.66 10.39
N PHE A 29 1.18 14.86 9.14
CA PHE A 29 2.51 15.33 8.77
C PHE A 29 2.39 16.60 7.94
N PRO A 30 2.13 17.79 8.54
CA PRO A 30 2.09 19.04 7.78
C PRO A 30 3.41 19.22 7.00
N PRO A 31 3.35 19.36 5.65
CA PRO A 31 4.57 19.38 4.82
C PRO A 31 5.55 20.49 5.14
N GLU A 32 5.04 21.64 5.58
CA GLU A 32 5.86 22.79 5.98
C GLU A 32 6.67 22.52 7.25
N ARG A 33 6.26 21.58 8.06
CA ARG A 33 6.92 21.19 9.32
C ARG A 33 7.67 19.87 9.20
N TYR A 34 7.17 18.97 8.38
CA TYR A 34 7.73 17.63 8.15
C TYR A 34 7.88 17.41 6.65
N PRO A 35 8.96 17.87 6.03
CA PRO A 35 9.19 17.69 4.61
C PRO A 35 9.18 16.21 4.23
N TYR A 36 8.58 15.91 3.08
CA TYR A 36 8.48 14.53 2.61
C TYR A 36 9.87 13.96 2.28
N PRO A 37 10.25 12.79 2.82
CA PRO A 37 11.59 12.21 2.64
C PRO A 37 11.71 11.51 1.28
N LEU A 38 11.67 12.26 0.17
CA LEU A 38 11.62 11.70 -1.18
C LEU A 38 12.83 10.81 -1.50
N ASP A 39 14.03 11.22 -1.11
CA ASP A 39 15.25 10.45 -1.41
C ASP A 39 15.25 9.07 -0.73
N GLU A 40 14.78 9.01 0.51
CA GLU A 40 14.66 7.75 1.25
C GLU A 40 13.59 6.84 0.64
N VAL A 41 12.47 7.44 0.21
CA VAL A 41 11.37 6.70 -0.43
C VAL A 41 11.82 6.18 -1.79
N LEU A 42 12.55 6.99 -2.56
CA LEU A 42 13.14 6.56 -3.82
C LEU A 42 14.07 5.35 -3.63
N ALA A 43 14.96 5.40 -2.64
CA ALA A 43 15.86 4.29 -2.34
C ALA A 43 15.10 3.01 -2.00
N ARG A 44 14.02 3.11 -1.24
CA ARG A 44 13.17 1.96 -0.90
C ARG A 44 12.47 1.36 -2.11
N TRP A 45 11.94 2.19 -3.02
CA TRP A 45 11.34 1.67 -4.26
C TRP A 45 12.38 1.05 -5.19
N ALA A 46 13.56 1.66 -5.30
CA ALA A 46 14.64 1.08 -6.11
C ALA A 46 15.03 -0.32 -5.61
N GLU A 47 15.12 -0.50 -4.31
CA GLU A 47 15.36 -1.81 -3.71
C GLU A 47 14.17 -2.76 -3.92
N ALA A 48 12.95 -2.28 -3.73
CA ALA A 48 11.75 -3.11 -3.81
C ALA A 48 11.53 -3.70 -5.21
N VAL A 49 11.75 -2.92 -6.27
CA VAL A 49 11.54 -3.40 -7.65
C VAL A 49 12.59 -4.44 -8.06
N GLU A 50 13.73 -4.48 -7.42
CA GLU A 50 14.79 -5.47 -7.65
C GLU A 50 14.66 -6.71 -6.77
N ASN A 51 13.93 -6.62 -5.66
CA ASN A 51 13.86 -7.70 -4.68
C ASN A 51 12.87 -8.79 -5.11
N PRO A 52 13.34 -10.04 -5.38
CA PRO A 52 12.45 -11.12 -5.82
C PRO A 52 11.45 -11.58 -4.75
N ASN A 53 11.66 -11.23 -3.48
CA ASN A 53 10.74 -11.56 -2.39
C ASN A 53 9.60 -10.54 -2.24
N LEU A 54 9.69 -9.42 -2.95
CA LEU A 54 8.66 -8.40 -2.97
C LEU A 54 7.90 -8.43 -4.29
N THR A 55 6.58 -8.27 -4.22
CA THR A 55 5.75 -8.05 -5.39
C THR A 55 5.32 -6.60 -5.41
N VAL A 56 5.66 -5.88 -6.46
CA VAL A 56 5.25 -4.49 -6.66
C VAL A 56 4.31 -4.44 -7.86
N LEU A 57 3.05 -4.07 -7.63
CA LEU A 57 2.03 -3.98 -8.65
C LEU A 57 1.72 -2.53 -8.97
N VAL A 58 1.64 -2.23 -10.25
CA VAL A 58 1.33 -0.90 -10.78
C VAL A 58 -0.02 -0.93 -11.49
N ALA A 59 -0.89 -0.01 -11.14
CA ALA A 59 -2.10 0.26 -11.90
C ALA A 59 -1.83 1.41 -12.87
N GLU A 60 -1.83 1.08 -14.15
CA GLU A 60 -1.53 2.04 -15.23
C GLU A 60 -2.78 2.81 -15.63
N VAL A 61 -2.64 4.13 -15.72
CA VAL A 61 -3.68 5.03 -16.23
C VAL A 61 -3.06 5.89 -17.31
N ALA A 62 -3.60 5.83 -18.53
CA ALA A 62 -3.08 6.57 -19.68
C ALA A 62 -1.55 6.40 -19.90
N GLY A 63 -1.06 5.18 -19.71
CA GLY A 63 0.34 4.83 -19.95
C GLY A 63 1.31 5.18 -18.82
N THR A 64 0.83 5.70 -17.69
CA THR A 64 1.66 6.05 -16.54
C THR A 64 1.15 5.43 -15.25
N PRO A 65 2.02 5.21 -14.24
CA PRO A 65 1.57 4.69 -12.95
C PRO A 65 0.58 5.65 -12.27
N GLY A 66 -0.65 5.18 -12.08
CA GLY A 66 -1.69 5.91 -11.34
C GLY A 66 -1.87 5.39 -9.91
N GLY A 67 -1.45 4.15 -9.66
CA GLY A 67 -1.46 3.53 -8.36
C GLY A 67 -0.40 2.46 -8.24
N VAL A 68 -0.02 2.15 -7.01
CA VAL A 68 0.99 1.13 -6.71
C VAL A 68 0.64 0.40 -5.41
N ALA A 69 0.90 -0.90 -5.39
CA ALA A 69 0.81 -1.70 -4.17
C ALA A 69 2.05 -2.57 -4.05
N GLY A 70 2.58 -2.68 -2.83
CA GLY A 70 3.69 -3.56 -2.52
C GLY A 70 3.26 -4.64 -1.52
N CYS A 71 3.62 -5.89 -1.78
CA CYS A 71 3.34 -6.96 -0.84
C CYS A 71 4.49 -7.95 -0.77
N ARG A 72 4.62 -8.60 0.38
CA ARG A 72 5.58 -9.69 0.62
C ARG A 72 5.01 -10.62 1.67
N ALA A 73 5.23 -11.93 1.48
CA ALA A 73 4.69 -12.94 2.36
C ALA A 73 3.20 -12.66 2.65
N GLU A 74 2.81 -12.51 3.90
CA GLU A 74 1.42 -12.23 4.30
C GLU A 74 1.14 -10.73 4.52
N TRP A 75 2.00 -9.82 4.00
CA TRP A 75 1.90 -8.39 4.28
C TRP A 75 1.59 -7.57 3.02
N LEU A 76 0.59 -6.71 3.13
CA LEU A 76 0.40 -5.58 2.22
C LEU A 76 1.19 -4.41 2.81
N ASP A 77 2.37 -4.14 2.25
CA ASP A 77 3.30 -3.14 2.78
C ASP A 77 2.86 -1.70 2.49
N GLY A 78 2.18 -1.50 1.38
CA GLY A 78 1.68 -0.18 1.01
C GLY A 78 0.74 -0.25 -0.17
N LEU A 79 -0.16 0.72 -0.24
CA LEU A 79 -1.08 0.91 -1.34
C LEU A 79 -1.31 2.41 -1.50
N TYR A 80 -0.91 2.94 -2.63
CA TYR A 80 -0.97 4.37 -2.92
C TYR A 80 -1.63 4.61 -4.27
N VAL A 81 -2.50 5.62 -4.32
CA VAL A 81 -3.17 6.05 -5.56
C VAL A 81 -2.99 7.56 -5.68
N ARG A 82 -2.62 8.02 -6.88
CA ARG A 82 -2.52 9.48 -7.14
C ARG A 82 -3.85 10.16 -6.80
N PRO A 83 -3.82 11.34 -6.15
CA PRO A 83 -5.05 12.01 -5.72
C PRO A 83 -6.06 12.25 -6.85
N GLU A 84 -5.60 12.55 -8.05
CA GLU A 84 -6.48 12.75 -9.21
C GLU A 84 -7.24 11.49 -9.64
N HIS A 85 -6.81 10.33 -9.18
CA HIS A 85 -7.48 9.05 -9.48
C HIS A 85 -8.27 8.49 -8.30
N TRP A 86 -8.39 9.22 -7.22
CA TRP A 86 -9.19 8.80 -6.07
C TRP A 86 -10.69 8.71 -6.46
N GLY A 87 -11.39 7.77 -5.85
CA GLY A 87 -12.82 7.61 -6.08
C GLY A 87 -13.21 6.88 -7.38
N HIS A 88 -12.25 6.35 -8.12
CA HIS A 88 -12.49 5.64 -9.39
C HIS A 88 -12.26 4.13 -9.30
N GLY A 89 -12.08 3.60 -8.09
CA GLY A 89 -11.93 2.16 -7.86
C GLY A 89 -10.53 1.60 -8.10
N LEU A 90 -9.51 2.44 -8.36
CA LEU A 90 -8.16 1.99 -8.65
C LEU A 90 -7.51 1.30 -7.46
N GLY A 91 -7.68 1.88 -6.26
CA GLY A 91 -7.17 1.27 -5.03
C GLY A 91 -7.79 -0.09 -4.75
N ARG A 92 -9.09 -0.23 -5.01
CA ARG A 92 -9.77 -1.51 -4.85
C ARG A 92 -9.25 -2.56 -5.82
N LYS A 93 -9.01 -2.20 -7.07
CA LYS A 93 -8.46 -3.13 -8.07
C LYS A 93 -7.07 -3.62 -7.68
N LEU A 94 -6.22 -2.72 -7.21
CA LEU A 94 -4.89 -3.08 -6.69
C LEU A 94 -4.99 -4.02 -5.48
N HIS A 95 -5.84 -3.66 -4.53
CA HIS A 95 -6.11 -4.46 -3.34
C HIS A 95 -6.56 -5.87 -3.72
N ASP A 96 -7.55 -6.01 -4.58
CA ASP A 96 -8.10 -7.30 -4.98
C ASP A 96 -7.03 -8.15 -5.69
N GLU A 97 -6.20 -7.56 -6.53
CA GLU A 97 -5.10 -8.26 -7.21
C GLU A 97 -4.05 -8.78 -6.21
N VAL A 98 -3.70 -7.97 -5.20
CA VAL A 98 -2.78 -8.42 -4.15
C VAL A 98 -3.36 -9.63 -3.42
N LEU A 99 -4.63 -9.57 -3.00
CA LEU A 99 -5.24 -10.67 -2.28
C LEU A 99 -5.36 -11.93 -3.14
N ASP A 100 -5.67 -11.80 -4.42
CA ASP A 100 -5.73 -12.94 -5.35
C ASP A 100 -4.38 -13.62 -5.48
N ARG A 101 -3.30 -12.85 -5.58
CA ARG A 101 -1.95 -13.41 -5.63
C ARG A 101 -1.57 -14.12 -4.34
N LEU A 102 -1.96 -13.59 -3.20
CA LEU A 102 -1.71 -14.23 -1.92
C LEU A 102 -2.51 -15.53 -1.79
N ARG A 103 -3.75 -15.56 -2.26
CA ARG A 103 -4.57 -16.79 -2.28
C ARG A 103 -3.93 -17.87 -3.16
N VAL A 104 -3.43 -17.50 -4.32
CA VAL A 104 -2.74 -18.44 -5.23
C VAL A 104 -1.51 -19.04 -4.55
N LYS A 105 -0.80 -18.26 -3.75
CA LYS A 105 0.35 -18.74 -2.97
C LYS A 105 -0.02 -19.56 -1.74
N GLY A 106 -1.31 -19.66 -1.42
CA GLY A 106 -1.79 -20.41 -0.25
C GLY A 106 -1.69 -19.65 1.06
N SER A 107 -1.53 -18.33 1.03
CA SER A 107 -1.50 -17.52 2.24
C SER A 107 -2.86 -17.56 2.95
N PRO A 108 -2.93 -17.89 4.25
CA PRO A 108 -4.20 -17.99 4.96
C PRO A 108 -4.77 -16.62 5.35
N ARG A 109 -3.95 -15.58 5.35
CA ARG A 109 -4.35 -14.23 5.76
C ARG A 109 -3.40 -13.19 5.20
N CYS A 110 -3.80 -11.91 5.31
CA CYS A 110 -2.96 -10.78 5.00
C CYS A 110 -3.03 -9.75 6.12
N HIS A 111 -1.92 -9.10 6.39
CA HIS A 111 -1.78 -8.07 7.42
C HIS A 111 -1.38 -6.74 6.80
N LEU A 112 -1.73 -5.63 7.46
CA LEU A 112 -1.23 -4.31 7.11
C LEU A 112 -1.15 -3.42 8.34
N TRP A 113 -0.36 -2.35 8.21
CA TRP A 113 -0.35 -1.24 9.14
C TRP A 113 -1.02 -0.03 8.50
N VAL A 114 -1.81 0.69 9.28
CA VAL A 114 -2.41 1.96 8.85
C VAL A 114 -2.33 2.96 10.00
N LEU A 115 -2.05 4.22 9.67
CA LEU A 115 -2.03 5.27 10.68
C LEU A 115 -3.40 5.40 11.35
N GLU A 116 -3.42 5.46 12.67
CA GLU A 116 -4.64 5.56 13.48
C GLU A 116 -5.54 6.71 13.02
N ASP A 117 -4.94 7.86 12.68
CA ASP A 117 -5.65 9.05 12.24
C ASP A 117 -5.93 9.10 10.73
N ASN A 118 -5.56 8.07 10.00
CA ASN A 118 -5.90 7.94 8.58
C ASN A 118 -7.29 7.30 8.42
N GLU A 119 -8.32 8.06 8.76
CA GLU A 119 -9.71 7.57 8.74
C GLU A 119 -10.13 7.07 7.37
N ARG A 120 -9.67 7.72 6.31
CA ARG A 120 -10.02 7.33 4.94
C ARG A 120 -9.55 5.93 4.60
N ALA A 121 -8.29 5.63 4.89
CA ALA A 121 -7.74 4.30 4.66
C ALA A 121 -8.40 3.26 5.56
N ARG A 122 -8.65 3.59 6.82
CA ARG A 122 -9.31 2.69 7.75
C ARG A 122 -10.70 2.30 7.26
N ARG A 123 -11.50 3.27 6.81
CA ARG A 123 -12.83 3.01 6.22
C ARG A 123 -12.73 2.18 4.95
N PHE A 124 -11.73 2.45 4.12
CA PHE A 124 -11.49 1.69 2.89
C PHE A 124 -11.25 0.21 3.21
N TYR A 125 -10.33 -0.09 4.12
CA TYR A 125 -10.02 -1.48 4.49
C TYR A 125 -11.16 -2.15 5.23
N GLU A 126 -11.79 -1.47 6.18
CA GLU A 126 -12.95 -2.01 6.90
C GLU A 126 -14.10 -2.34 5.95
N GLY A 127 -14.36 -1.49 4.97
CA GLY A 127 -15.36 -1.73 3.93
C GLY A 127 -15.07 -2.95 3.04
N LEU A 128 -13.81 -3.37 2.96
CA LEU A 128 -13.37 -4.55 2.21
C LEU A 128 -13.23 -5.81 3.07
N GLY A 129 -13.60 -5.72 4.35
CA GLY A 129 -13.61 -6.89 5.25
C GLY A 129 -12.42 -7.01 6.17
N TRP A 130 -11.49 -6.06 6.15
CA TRP A 130 -10.37 -6.04 7.10
C TRP A 130 -10.85 -5.65 8.50
N ARG A 131 -10.18 -6.17 9.53
CA ARG A 131 -10.49 -5.89 10.93
C ARG A 131 -9.24 -5.54 11.69
N GLU A 132 -9.35 -4.61 12.64
CA GLU A 132 -8.28 -4.36 13.59
C GLU A 132 -7.93 -5.64 14.33
N ASN A 133 -6.62 -5.89 14.49
CA ASN A 133 -6.14 -7.10 15.16
C ASN A 133 -5.62 -6.83 16.58
N GLY A 134 -5.66 -5.59 17.05
CA GLY A 134 -5.19 -5.20 18.36
C GLY A 134 -3.72 -4.79 18.42
N ASP A 135 -2.95 -5.01 17.36
CA ASP A 135 -1.55 -4.59 17.31
C ASP A 135 -1.44 -3.09 17.07
N THR A 136 -0.50 -2.46 17.74
CA THR A 136 -0.16 -1.06 17.54
C THR A 136 1.35 -0.90 17.53
N ARG A 137 1.83 0.17 16.90
CA ARG A 137 3.24 0.55 16.97
C ARG A 137 3.37 2.06 16.84
N VAL A 138 4.43 2.60 17.41
CA VAL A 138 4.78 4.02 17.25
C VAL A 138 5.61 4.15 15.98
N VAL A 139 5.21 5.05 15.08
CA VAL A 139 6.00 5.38 13.89
C VAL A 139 7.29 6.07 14.35
N PRO A 140 8.48 5.62 13.91
CA PRO A 140 9.76 6.05 14.50
C PRO A 140 10.27 7.41 14.01
N PHE A 141 9.41 8.28 13.51
CA PHE A 141 9.78 9.64 13.12
C PHE A 141 8.70 10.64 13.52
N PRO A 142 9.09 11.90 13.87
CA PRO A 142 8.17 12.91 14.37
C PRO A 142 7.01 13.19 13.39
N PRO A 143 5.81 13.42 13.93
CA PRO A 143 5.38 13.54 15.33
C PRO A 143 5.11 12.19 16.04
N ASN A 144 5.67 11.11 15.56
CA ASN A 144 5.55 9.77 16.12
C ASN A 144 4.09 9.29 16.26
N PRO A 145 3.32 9.33 15.17
CA PRO A 145 1.94 8.85 15.21
C PRO A 145 1.87 7.34 15.47
N ILE A 146 0.67 6.87 15.75
CA ILE A 146 0.42 5.44 16.01
C ILE A 146 -0.06 4.78 14.72
N ASP A 147 0.55 3.64 14.39
CA ASP A 147 -0.01 2.69 13.42
C ASP A 147 -0.87 1.68 14.16
N VAL A 148 -1.98 1.30 13.56
CA VAL A 148 -2.83 0.20 14.02
C VAL A 148 -2.77 -0.95 13.01
N GLY A 149 -2.76 -2.18 13.53
CA GLY A 149 -2.71 -3.38 12.71
C GLY A 149 -4.09 -3.83 12.25
N TYR A 150 -4.16 -4.25 10.99
CA TYR A 150 -5.35 -4.85 10.39
C TYR A 150 -5.02 -6.20 9.79
N THR A 151 -5.99 -7.10 9.83
CA THR A 151 -5.87 -8.44 9.25
C THR A 151 -7.13 -8.78 8.47
N ILE A 152 -6.96 -9.48 7.35
CA ILE A 152 -8.06 -10.11 6.62
C ILE A 152 -7.74 -11.59 6.46
N GLU A 153 -8.73 -12.45 6.73
CA GLU A 153 -8.62 -13.86 6.45
C GLU A 153 -8.82 -14.14 4.97
N LEU A 154 -7.99 -14.99 4.41
CA LEU A 154 -8.07 -15.36 3.00
C LEU A 154 -8.61 -16.79 2.90
N GLU A 155 -9.71 -16.94 2.13
CA GLU A 155 -10.18 -18.27 1.78
C GLU A 155 -9.23 -18.87 0.77
N THR A 156 -8.50 -19.91 1.18
CA THR A 156 -7.75 -20.70 0.24
C THR A 156 -8.75 -21.54 -0.54
N THR A 157 -8.82 -21.32 -1.85
CA THR A 157 -9.49 -22.26 -2.76
C THR A 157 -8.67 -23.54 -2.79
N LEU A 158 -8.84 -24.37 -1.76
CA LEU A 158 -8.43 -25.74 -1.88
C LEU A 158 -9.35 -26.34 -2.95
N ALA A 159 -8.75 -26.74 -4.06
CA ALA A 159 -9.43 -27.60 -5.00
C ALA A 159 -10.02 -28.75 -4.18
N THR A 160 -11.32 -28.78 -4.05
CA THR A 160 -12.00 -29.91 -3.46
C THR A 160 -11.63 -31.16 -4.27
N PRO A 161 -11.11 -32.19 -3.62
CA PRO A 161 -10.85 -33.44 -4.32
C PRO A 161 -12.13 -34.02 -4.93
#